data_bd91909f1209f0e2df349d24c2afa725
#
_entry.id   bd91909f1209f0e2df349d24c2afa725
#
_cell.length_a   1.000
_cell.length_b   1.000
_cell.length_c   1.000
_cell.angle_alpha   90.00
_cell.angle_beta   90.00
_cell.angle_gamma   90.00
#
_symmetry.space_group_name_H-M   'P 1'
#
loop_
_entity.id
_entity.type
_entity.pdbx_description
1 polymer ?
#
loop_
_entity_poly.entity_id
_entity_poly.type
_entity_poly.pdbx_seq_one_letter_code
_entity_poly.pdbx_strand_id
1 'polypeptide(L)'
;MVHKFDSKKAGILDDPERVKILDPDRILDKLELKVEIVLADLGCGTGFFSVPASRRVKKVFALDIQQEMLDILTDKIKKEKITNIEPILSEESSIPLPDKSVNILLMANVFHELEDRSSILKEIKRVLDLSGRLAVIDWKKIEMDFGPPLQERLDEKEVIDICYDNGFTCLEKSNIGPYNYLLIFGLS
;
A
#
# COMPACT_ATOMS: atom_id res chain seq x y z
N MET A 1 14.51 6.02 14.80
CA MET A 1 14.00 6.68 13.56
C MET A 1 14.00 5.62 12.49
N VAL A 2 12.83 5.19 12.04
CA VAL A 2 12.69 4.17 10.98
C VAL A 2 13.12 4.81 9.66
N HIS A 3 13.79 4.04 8.79
CA HIS A 3 14.26 4.52 7.50
C HIS A 3 13.08 4.70 6.55
N LYS A 4 12.82 5.94 6.11
CA LYS A 4 11.83 6.23 5.07
C LYS A 4 12.50 6.22 3.70
N PHE A 5 11.76 5.77 2.68
CA PHE A 5 12.27 5.75 1.31
C PHE A 5 12.62 7.18 0.85
N ASP A 6 13.81 7.35 0.28
CA ASP A 6 14.32 8.65 -0.21
C ASP A 6 13.72 8.95 -1.60
N SER A 7 12.91 10.02 -1.71
CA SER A 7 12.30 10.47 -2.98
C SER A 7 13.31 10.71 -4.11
N LYS A 8 14.57 11.03 -3.79
CA LYS A 8 15.64 11.15 -4.81
C LYS A 8 15.91 9.84 -5.55
N LYS A 9 15.49 8.71 -4.99
CA LYS A 9 15.60 7.37 -5.58
C LYS A 9 14.30 6.92 -6.26
N ALA A 10 13.35 7.82 -6.48
CA ALA A 10 12.02 7.50 -7.04
C ALA A 10 12.10 6.68 -8.36
N GLY A 11 13.14 6.89 -9.19
CA GLY A 11 13.36 6.12 -10.41
C GLY A 11 13.48 4.60 -10.19
N ILE A 12 13.92 4.16 -9.00
CA ILE A 12 13.99 2.72 -8.68
C ILE A 12 12.59 2.11 -8.53
N LEU A 13 11.60 2.91 -8.14
CA LEU A 13 10.22 2.45 -7.99
C LEU A 13 9.58 2.06 -9.33
N ASP A 14 10.07 2.63 -10.42
CA ASP A 14 9.59 2.40 -11.78
C ASP A 14 10.51 1.46 -12.58
N ASP A 15 11.51 0.85 -11.94
CA ASP A 15 12.44 -0.07 -12.61
C ASP A 15 11.67 -1.28 -13.17
N PRO A 16 11.84 -1.62 -14.47
CA PRO A 16 11.24 -2.82 -15.06
C PRO A 16 11.56 -4.13 -14.34
N GLU A 17 12.72 -4.24 -13.68
CA GLU A 17 13.06 -5.42 -12.86
C GLU A 17 12.15 -5.54 -11.64
N ARG A 18 11.71 -4.41 -11.05
CA ARG A 18 10.72 -4.43 -9.97
C ARG A 18 9.39 -5.02 -10.42
N VAL A 19 8.96 -4.73 -11.64
CA VAL A 19 7.73 -5.30 -12.24
C VAL A 19 7.84 -6.81 -12.39
N LYS A 20 9.02 -7.34 -12.72
CA LYS A 20 9.24 -8.79 -12.82
C LYS A 20 9.16 -9.50 -11.46
N ILE A 21 9.57 -8.81 -10.40
CA ILE A 21 9.58 -9.34 -9.01
C ILE A 21 8.22 -9.15 -8.36
N LEU A 22 7.66 -7.95 -8.47
CA LEU A 22 6.37 -7.54 -7.93
C LEU A 22 5.43 -7.22 -9.10
N ASP A 23 4.94 -8.25 -9.77
CA ASP A 23 3.94 -8.09 -10.84
C ASP A 23 2.65 -7.46 -10.27
N PRO A 24 2.41 -6.14 -10.47
CA PRO A 24 1.30 -5.46 -9.85
C PRO A 24 -0.05 -5.99 -10.35
N ASP A 25 -0.14 -6.40 -11.61
CA ASP A 25 -1.37 -6.95 -12.17
C ASP A 25 -1.74 -8.27 -11.50
N ARG A 26 -0.80 -9.19 -11.35
CA ARG A 26 -0.99 -10.46 -10.66
C ARG A 26 -1.32 -10.29 -9.18
N ILE A 27 -0.75 -9.28 -8.53
CA ILE A 27 -1.04 -8.98 -7.13
C ILE A 27 -2.45 -8.39 -6.99
N LEU A 28 -2.82 -7.46 -7.87
CA LEU A 28 -4.16 -6.86 -7.88
C LEU A 28 -5.26 -7.89 -8.19
N ASP A 29 -4.97 -8.95 -8.96
CA ASP A 29 -5.90 -10.08 -9.16
C ASP A 29 -6.28 -10.75 -7.83
N LYS A 30 -5.35 -10.86 -6.87
CA LYS A 30 -5.60 -11.43 -5.55
C LYS A 30 -6.52 -10.55 -4.67
N LEU A 31 -6.62 -9.27 -4.95
CA LEU A 31 -7.50 -8.35 -4.23
C LEU A 31 -8.95 -8.42 -4.71
N GLU A 32 -9.24 -9.21 -5.76
CA GLU A 32 -10.59 -9.37 -6.32
C GLU A 32 -11.27 -8.04 -6.65
N LEU A 33 -10.51 -7.13 -7.28
CA LEU A 33 -10.98 -5.79 -7.62
C LEU A 33 -12.18 -5.84 -8.55
N LYS A 34 -13.13 -4.92 -8.33
CA LYS A 34 -14.35 -4.76 -9.14
C LYS A 34 -14.54 -3.28 -9.48
N VAL A 35 -15.27 -3.01 -10.54
CA VAL A 35 -15.46 -1.65 -11.07
C VAL A 35 -16.15 -0.69 -10.10
N GLU A 36 -16.84 -1.19 -9.08
CA GLU A 36 -17.53 -0.38 -8.06
C GLU A 36 -16.60 0.03 -6.91
N ILE A 37 -15.43 -0.62 -6.77
CA ILE A 37 -14.53 -0.44 -5.64
C ILE A 37 -13.89 0.95 -5.64
N VAL A 38 -13.80 1.52 -4.45
CA VAL A 38 -12.93 2.64 -4.12
C VAL A 38 -11.69 2.06 -3.40
N LEU A 39 -10.53 2.25 -3.99
CA LEU A 39 -9.24 1.79 -3.44
C LEU A 39 -8.47 2.98 -2.89
N ALA A 40 -7.87 2.84 -1.71
CA ALA A 40 -6.84 3.74 -1.21
C ALA A 40 -5.47 3.03 -1.27
N ASP A 41 -4.47 3.69 -1.85
CA ASP A 41 -3.08 3.22 -1.92
C ASP A 41 -2.25 4.12 -0.99
N LEU A 42 -1.94 3.63 0.21
CA LEU A 42 -1.24 4.38 1.26
C LEU A 42 0.27 4.15 1.16
N GLY A 43 1.01 5.23 0.94
CA GLY A 43 2.42 5.20 0.53
C GLY A 43 2.54 4.83 -0.95
N CYS A 44 1.72 5.47 -1.79
CA CYS A 44 1.60 5.14 -3.21
C CYS A 44 2.88 5.35 -4.02
N GLY A 45 3.83 6.15 -3.51
CA GLY A 45 5.04 6.52 -4.22
C GLY A 45 4.72 7.12 -5.59
N THR A 46 5.40 6.63 -6.61
CA THR A 46 5.19 7.06 -8.00
C THR A 46 3.99 6.40 -8.69
N GLY A 47 3.13 5.67 -7.96
CA GLY A 47 1.92 5.04 -8.46
C GLY A 47 2.08 3.64 -9.02
N PHE A 48 3.07 2.88 -8.55
CA PHE A 48 3.35 1.51 -9.02
C PHE A 48 2.12 0.59 -8.96
N PHE A 49 1.30 0.69 -7.91
CA PHE A 49 0.02 -0.01 -7.80
C PHE A 49 -1.18 0.85 -8.19
N SER A 50 -1.14 2.16 -7.90
CA SER A 50 -2.25 3.08 -8.19
C SER A 50 -2.61 3.10 -9.69
N VAL A 51 -1.61 3.16 -10.58
CA VAL A 51 -1.84 3.25 -12.04
C VAL A 51 -2.50 1.98 -12.59
N PRO A 52 -2.00 0.76 -12.37
CA PRO A 52 -2.69 -0.45 -12.83
C PRO A 52 -4.03 -0.68 -12.13
N ALA A 53 -4.18 -0.33 -10.83
CA ALA A 53 -5.44 -0.44 -10.11
C ALA A 53 -6.54 0.45 -10.70
N SER A 54 -6.20 1.64 -11.20
CA SER A 54 -7.16 2.58 -11.79
C SER A 54 -7.95 2.00 -12.96
N ARG A 55 -7.38 1.03 -13.66
CA ARG A 55 -8.04 0.35 -14.81
C ARG A 55 -9.11 -0.67 -14.38
N ARG A 56 -9.21 -0.96 -13.07
CA ARG A 56 -10.00 -2.06 -12.50
C ARG A 56 -11.05 -1.60 -11.50
N VAL A 57 -10.94 -0.35 -11.00
CA VAL A 57 -11.78 0.16 -9.91
C VAL A 57 -12.43 1.49 -10.29
N LYS A 58 -13.47 1.88 -9.53
CA LYS A 58 -14.17 3.14 -9.68
C LYS A 58 -13.26 4.35 -9.45
N LYS A 59 -12.45 4.27 -8.38
CA LYS A 59 -11.59 5.38 -7.94
C LYS A 59 -10.39 4.84 -7.16
N VAL A 60 -9.26 5.51 -7.31
CA VAL A 60 -8.07 5.32 -6.49
C VAL A 60 -7.76 6.63 -5.76
N PHE A 61 -7.69 6.59 -4.44
CA PHE A 61 -7.05 7.60 -3.61
C PHE A 61 -5.59 7.21 -3.42
N ALA A 62 -4.68 7.96 -4.01
CA ALA A 62 -3.25 7.70 -3.95
C ALA A 62 -2.61 8.62 -2.92
N LEU A 63 -2.31 8.08 -1.73
CA LEU A 63 -1.83 8.85 -0.59
C LEU A 63 -0.32 8.64 -0.40
N ASP A 64 0.40 9.73 -0.20
CA ASP A 64 1.82 9.70 0.18
C ASP A 64 2.14 10.88 1.10
N ILE A 65 3.16 10.73 1.93
CA ILE A 65 3.65 11.79 2.81
C ILE A 65 4.67 12.70 2.11
N GLN A 66 5.16 12.30 0.94
CA GLN A 66 6.17 13.02 0.15
C GLN A 66 5.52 13.66 -1.09
N GLN A 67 5.50 15.00 -1.12
CA GLN A 67 4.92 15.75 -2.25
C GLN A 67 5.61 15.41 -3.57
N GLU A 68 6.92 15.19 -3.56
CA GLU A 68 7.70 14.85 -4.75
C GLU A 68 7.22 13.55 -5.42
N MET A 69 6.78 12.56 -4.63
CA MET A 69 6.19 11.33 -5.15
C MET A 69 4.87 11.58 -5.85
N LEU A 70 4.03 12.42 -5.24
CA LEU A 70 2.73 12.78 -5.79
C LEU A 70 2.86 13.64 -7.06
N ASP A 71 3.89 14.47 -7.16
CA ASP A 71 4.18 15.25 -8.36
C ASP A 71 4.54 14.33 -9.54
N ILE A 72 5.40 13.33 -9.31
CA ILE A 72 5.73 12.31 -10.32
C ILE A 72 4.48 11.52 -10.75
N LEU A 73 3.65 11.09 -9.79
CA LEU A 73 2.39 10.40 -10.07
C LEU A 73 1.44 11.30 -10.88
N THR A 74 1.33 12.57 -10.50
CA THR A 74 0.48 13.54 -11.19
C THR A 74 0.87 13.70 -12.66
N ASP A 75 2.16 13.74 -12.95
CA ASP A 75 2.65 13.82 -14.33
C ASP A 75 2.36 12.54 -15.14
N LYS A 76 2.45 11.36 -14.51
CA LYS A 76 2.00 10.10 -15.13
C LYS A 76 0.50 10.11 -15.42
N ILE A 77 -0.33 10.53 -14.46
CA ILE A 77 -1.79 10.67 -14.63
C ILE A 77 -2.12 11.53 -15.83
N LYS A 78 -1.48 12.71 -15.97
CA LYS A 78 -1.68 13.61 -17.11
C LYS A 78 -1.25 12.98 -18.42
N LYS A 79 -0.06 12.36 -18.45
CA LYS A 79 0.52 11.72 -19.63
C LYS A 79 -0.34 10.57 -20.16
N GLU A 80 -0.85 9.74 -19.24
CA GLU A 80 -1.67 8.57 -19.56
C GLU A 80 -3.18 8.89 -19.63
N LYS A 81 -3.57 10.15 -19.37
CA LYS A 81 -4.97 10.62 -19.35
C LYS A 81 -5.87 9.83 -18.40
N ILE A 82 -5.33 9.46 -17.25
CA ILE A 82 -6.08 8.75 -16.21
C ILE A 82 -7.00 9.76 -15.49
N THR A 83 -8.26 9.40 -15.28
CA THR A 83 -9.27 10.33 -14.74
C THR A 83 -9.79 9.95 -13.36
N ASN A 84 -9.43 8.79 -12.83
CA ASN A 84 -9.97 8.23 -11.59
C ASN A 84 -8.92 7.98 -10.50
N ILE A 85 -7.72 8.54 -10.63
CA ILE A 85 -6.73 8.61 -9.54
C ILE A 85 -6.76 10.03 -8.96
N GLU A 86 -6.82 10.12 -7.64
CA GLU A 86 -6.71 11.36 -6.88
C GLU A 86 -5.46 11.29 -5.98
N PRO A 87 -4.37 11.99 -6.34
CA PRO A 87 -3.20 12.12 -5.47
C PRO A 87 -3.52 12.99 -4.26
N ILE A 88 -3.14 12.54 -3.06
CA ILE A 88 -3.45 13.21 -1.79
C ILE A 88 -2.20 13.21 -0.91
N LEU A 89 -1.76 14.40 -0.49
CA LEU A 89 -0.75 14.51 0.54
C LEU A 89 -1.35 14.10 1.89
N SER A 90 -0.76 13.12 2.54
CA SER A 90 -1.18 12.61 3.83
C SER A 90 -0.13 12.92 4.91
N GLU A 91 -0.52 12.77 6.16
CA GLU A 91 0.39 12.75 7.30
C GLU A 91 0.68 11.31 7.72
N GLU A 92 1.72 11.12 8.52
CA GLU A 92 2.17 9.77 8.93
C GLU A 92 1.10 8.99 9.73
N SER A 93 0.29 9.68 10.52
CA SER A 93 -0.72 9.08 11.41
C SER A 93 -2.15 9.52 11.10
N SER A 94 -2.39 10.15 9.93
CA SER A 94 -3.72 10.67 9.56
C SER A 94 -4.00 10.43 8.09
N ILE A 95 -5.20 9.92 7.81
CA ILE A 95 -5.69 9.69 6.45
C ILE A 95 -6.79 10.71 6.15
N PRO A 96 -6.56 11.70 5.27
CA PRO A 96 -7.52 12.78 4.99
C PRO A 96 -8.66 12.32 4.07
N LEU A 97 -9.32 11.21 4.43
CA LEU A 97 -10.47 10.66 3.74
C LEU A 97 -11.66 10.57 4.71
N PRO A 98 -12.91 10.66 4.19
CA PRO A 98 -14.11 10.46 4.99
C PRO A 98 -14.18 9.07 5.63
N ASP A 99 -14.93 8.95 6.73
CA ASP A 99 -15.23 7.66 7.35
C ASP A 99 -15.96 6.75 6.35
N LYS A 100 -15.60 5.46 6.36
CA LYS A 100 -16.26 4.39 5.57
C LYS A 100 -16.34 4.68 4.07
N SER A 101 -15.33 5.37 3.53
CA SER A 101 -15.28 5.79 2.12
C SER A 101 -14.44 4.87 1.21
N VAL A 102 -13.78 3.87 1.78
CA VAL A 102 -12.81 3.00 1.11
C VAL A 102 -13.22 1.54 1.25
N ASN A 103 -13.21 0.79 0.15
CA ASN A 103 -13.48 -0.65 0.16
C ASN A 103 -12.22 -1.48 0.35
N ILE A 104 -11.10 -1.04 -0.23
CA ILE A 104 -9.80 -1.71 -0.07
C ILE A 104 -8.74 -0.64 0.19
N LEU A 105 -8.00 -0.80 1.28
CA LEU A 105 -6.80 -0.01 1.53
C LEU A 105 -5.57 -0.91 1.31
N LEU A 106 -4.71 -0.49 0.41
CA LEU A 106 -3.46 -1.16 0.08
C LEU A 106 -2.29 -0.41 0.71
N MET A 107 -1.36 -1.13 1.31
CA MET A 107 -0.02 -0.67 1.66
C MET A 107 1.00 -1.62 1.04
N ALA A 108 1.92 -1.10 0.23
CA ALA A 108 2.93 -1.90 -0.43
C ALA A 108 4.35 -1.42 -0.10
N ASN A 109 5.05 -2.19 0.71
CA ASN A 109 6.38 -1.89 1.26
C ASN A 109 6.40 -0.59 2.08
N VAL A 110 5.39 -0.41 2.92
CA VAL A 110 5.19 0.78 3.77
C VAL A 110 5.04 0.42 5.24
N PHE A 111 4.44 -0.75 5.55
CA PHE A 111 4.08 -1.09 6.92
C PHE A 111 5.30 -1.17 7.86
N HIS A 112 6.44 -1.60 7.36
CA HIS A 112 7.71 -1.63 8.11
C HIS A 112 8.25 -0.23 8.44
N GLU A 113 7.90 0.81 7.63
CA GLU A 113 8.33 2.20 7.81
C GLU A 113 7.50 2.98 8.84
N LEU A 114 6.37 2.43 9.29
CA LEU A 114 5.46 3.11 10.22
C LEU A 114 6.04 3.14 11.64
N GLU A 115 6.19 4.34 12.22
CA GLU A 115 6.61 4.52 13.61
C GLU A 115 5.46 4.25 14.59
N ASP A 116 4.28 4.83 14.35
CA ASP A 116 3.06 4.61 15.15
C ASP A 116 2.01 3.80 14.37
N ARG A 117 2.21 2.48 14.35
CA ARG A 117 1.30 1.55 13.67
C ARG A 117 -0.10 1.56 14.25
N SER A 118 -0.25 1.76 15.56
CA SER A 118 -1.57 1.78 16.19
C SER A 118 -2.41 2.97 15.75
N SER A 119 -1.83 4.16 15.66
CA SER A 119 -2.54 5.36 15.20
C SER A 119 -2.99 5.24 13.75
N ILE A 120 -2.10 4.79 12.85
CA ILE A 120 -2.49 4.62 11.45
C ILE A 120 -3.50 3.47 11.24
N LEU A 121 -3.41 2.37 11.99
CA LEU A 121 -4.40 1.29 11.92
C LEU A 121 -5.79 1.74 12.40
N LYS A 122 -5.89 2.66 13.38
CA LYS A 122 -7.17 3.30 13.76
C LYS A 122 -7.75 4.13 12.61
N GLU A 123 -6.91 4.92 11.94
CA GLU A 123 -7.34 5.70 10.77
C GLU A 123 -7.77 4.79 9.61
N ILE A 124 -7.01 3.73 9.34
CA ILE A 124 -7.38 2.71 8.34
C ILE A 124 -8.75 2.11 8.68
N LYS A 125 -8.97 1.73 9.93
CA LYS A 125 -10.27 1.22 10.40
C LYS A 125 -11.39 2.23 10.24
N ARG A 126 -11.13 3.51 10.45
CA ARG A 126 -12.09 4.61 10.29
C ARG A 126 -12.53 4.78 8.83
N VAL A 127 -11.56 4.77 7.90
CA VAL A 127 -11.85 5.04 6.47
C VAL A 127 -12.39 3.82 5.72
N LEU A 128 -12.09 2.60 6.18
CA LEU A 128 -12.65 1.38 5.59
C LEU A 128 -14.15 1.28 5.84
N ASP A 129 -14.91 0.84 4.85
CA ASP A 129 -16.30 0.46 5.04
C ASP A 129 -16.41 -0.83 5.89
N LEU A 130 -17.65 -1.20 6.29
CA LEU A 130 -17.87 -2.33 7.18
C LEU A 130 -17.42 -3.68 6.60
N SER A 131 -17.36 -3.81 5.29
CA SER A 131 -16.86 -4.97 4.55
C SER A 131 -15.47 -4.74 3.96
N GLY A 132 -14.86 -3.61 4.31
CA GLY A 132 -13.58 -3.18 3.77
C GLY A 132 -12.43 -4.09 4.17
N ARG A 133 -11.42 -4.13 3.32
CA ARG A 133 -10.23 -4.97 3.52
C ARG A 133 -8.96 -4.12 3.52
N LEU A 134 -8.06 -4.45 4.43
CA LEU A 134 -6.69 -3.96 4.44
C LEU A 134 -5.80 -5.00 3.74
N ALA A 135 -5.05 -4.59 2.74
CA ALA A 135 -4.04 -5.42 2.08
C ALA A 135 -2.64 -4.87 2.40
N VAL A 136 -1.79 -5.69 2.98
CA VAL A 136 -0.41 -5.35 3.32
C VAL A 136 0.52 -6.23 2.49
N ILE A 137 1.32 -5.61 1.63
CA ILE A 137 2.44 -6.23 0.94
C ILE A 137 3.70 -5.71 1.62
N ASP A 138 4.56 -6.61 2.09
CA ASP A 138 5.81 -6.16 2.68
C ASP A 138 6.95 -7.18 2.48
N TRP A 139 8.15 -6.78 2.87
CA TRP A 139 9.37 -7.55 2.71
C TRP A 139 9.43 -8.74 3.66
N LYS A 140 9.79 -9.91 3.13
CA LYS A 140 10.14 -11.05 3.99
C LYS A 140 11.39 -10.73 4.83
N LYS A 141 11.38 -11.18 6.07
CA LYS A 141 12.50 -11.03 7.00
C LYS A 141 13.59 -12.07 6.73
N ILE A 142 14.19 -11.98 5.55
CA ILE A 142 15.27 -12.87 5.07
C ILE A 142 16.46 -12.06 4.56
N GLU A 143 17.65 -12.65 4.53
CA GLU A 143 18.85 -12.06 3.95
C GLU A 143 18.67 -11.81 2.45
N MET A 144 18.97 -10.59 1.98
CA MET A 144 18.99 -10.21 0.57
C MET A 144 19.82 -8.93 0.38
N ASP A 145 20.35 -8.72 -0.84
CA ASP A 145 21.27 -7.63 -1.16
C ASP A 145 20.58 -6.27 -1.42
N PHE A 146 19.27 -6.18 -1.29
CA PHE A 146 18.46 -4.98 -1.56
C PHE A 146 17.27 -4.89 -0.60
N GLY A 147 16.54 -3.76 -0.67
CA GLY A 147 15.43 -3.45 0.22
C GLY A 147 15.88 -2.85 1.55
N PRO A 148 14.99 -2.72 2.54
CA PRO A 148 15.33 -2.18 3.84
C PRO A 148 16.25 -3.11 4.63
N PRO A 149 17.00 -2.61 5.62
CA PRO A 149 17.81 -3.45 6.51
C PRO A 149 17.00 -4.58 7.15
N LEU A 150 17.61 -5.75 7.37
CA LEU A 150 16.92 -6.93 7.91
C LEU A 150 16.22 -6.64 9.25
N GLN A 151 16.80 -5.77 10.08
CA GLN A 151 16.27 -5.38 11.39
C GLN A 151 14.98 -4.55 11.31
N GLU A 152 14.76 -3.88 10.18
CA GLU A 152 13.56 -3.05 9.94
C GLU A 152 12.42 -3.85 9.30
N ARG A 153 12.72 -5.05 8.77
CA ARG A 153 11.70 -5.92 8.18
C ARG A 153 10.90 -6.62 9.27
N LEU A 154 9.61 -6.73 9.04
CA LEU A 154 8.68 -7.49 9.89
C LEU A 154 8.37 -8.83 9.22
N ASP A 155 8.33 -9.90 9.99
CA ASP A 155 7.80 -11.14 9.46
C ASP A 155 6.26 -11.13 9.45
N GLU A 156 5.66 -12.09 8.74
CA GLU A 156 4.22 -12.12 8.57
C GLU A 156 3.48 -12.27 9.90
N LYS A 157 4.07 -13.00 10.86
CA LYS A 157 3.46 -13.20 12.17
C LYS A 157 3.47 -11.91 12.98
N GLU A 158 4.57 -11.17 12.97
CA GLU A 158 4.67 -9.86 13.62
C GLU A 158 3.58 -8.90 13.10
N VAL A 159 3.38 -8.84 11.78
CA VAL A 159 2.34 -7.98 11.18
C VAL A 159 0.94 -8.45 11.54
N ILE A 160 0.68 -9.76 11.51
CA ILE A 160 -0.63 -10.33 11.89
C ILE A 160 -0.95 -10.01 13.36
N ASP A 161 0.00 -10.19 14.26
CA ASP A 161 -0.19 -9.91 15.70
C ASP A 161 -0.49 -8.41 15.91
N ILE A 162 0.28 -7.50 15.28
CA ILE A 162 0.05 -6.05 15.36
C ILE A 162 -1.34 -5.68 14.84
N CYS A 163 -1.74 -6.22 13.68
CA CYS A 163 -3.06 -5.94 13.11
C CYS A 163 -4.19 -6.50 13.99
N TYR A 164 -4.01 -7.70 14.55
CA TYR A 164 -4.98 -8.33 15.46
C TYR A 164 -5.22 -7.47 16.71
N ASP A 165 -4.16 -6.99 17.35
CA ASP A 165 -4.24 -6.12 18.53
C ASP A 165 -4.94 -4.78 18.24
N ASN A 166 -5.03 -4.38 16.95
CA ASN A 166 -5.72 -3.17 16.51
C ASN A 166 -7.10 -3.43 15.87
N GLY A 167 -7.65 -4.65 16.01
CA GLY A 167 -9.02 -4.99 15.60
C GLY A 167 -9.15 -5.37 14.12
N PHE A 168 -8.14 -6.07 13.58
CA PHE A 168 -8.17 -6.68 12.26
C PHE A 168 -7.97 -8.19 12.38
N THR A 169 -8.66 -8.96 11.54
CA THR A 169 -8.52 -10.42 11.45
C THR A 169 -7.86 -10.77 10.11
N CYS A 170 -6.78 -11.55 10.13
CA CYS A 170 -6.13 -12.02 8.92
C CYS A 170 -7.04 -13.03 8.19
N LEU A 171 -7.41 -12.70 6.95
CA LEU A 171 -8.26 -13.51 6.08
C LEU A 171 -7.46 -14.38 5.12
N GLU A 172 -6.36 -13.83 4.60
CA GLU A 172 -5.51 -14.50 3.63
C GLU A 172 -4.04 -14.15 3.86
N LYS A 173 -3.18 -15.15 3.63
CA LYS A 173 -1.73 -15.02 3.59
C LYS A 173 -1.22 -15.66 2.31
N SER A 174 -0.43 -14.92 1.55
CA SER A 174 0.15 -15.36 0.27
C SER A 174 1.59 -14.94 0.11
N ASN A 175 2.40 -15.79 -0.52
CA ASN A 175 3.73 -15.41 -0.98
C ASN A 175 3.64 -14.63 -2.29
N ILE A 176 4.33 -13.47 -2.36
CA ILE A 176 4.45 -12.66 -3.55
C ILE A 176 5.92 -12.68 -4.01
N GLY A 177 6.18 -13.52 -5.00
CA GLY A 177 7.54 -13.72 -5.46
C GLY A 177 8.48 -14.22 -4.35
N PRO A 178 9.80 -14.09 -4.56
CA PRO A 178 10.78 -14.59 -3.60
C PRO A 178 10.95 -13.72 -2.35
N TYR A 179 10.64 -12.43 -2.42
CA TYR A 179 11.07 -11.44 -1.43
C TYR A 179 9.94 -10.78 -0.63
N ASN A 180 8.69 -10.91 -1.06
CA ASN A 180 7.54 -10.27 -0.44
C ASN A 180 6.46 -11.27 -0.02
N TYR A 181 5.62 -10.84 0.91
CA TYR A 181 4.37 -11.49 1.26
C TYR A 181 3.19 -10.54 1.03
N LEU A 182 2.00 -11.07 0.95
CA LEU A 182 0.72 -10.36 0.98
C LEU A 182 -0.11 -10.91 2.13
N LEU A 183 -0.63 -10.02 2.94
CA LEU A 183 -1.61 -10.32 3.98
C LEU A 183 -2.87 -9.50 3.71
N ILE A 184 -4.03 -10.15 3.74
CA ILE A 184 -5.34 -9.49 3.60
C ILE A 184 -6.07 -9.62 4.93
N PHE A 185 -6.58 -8.50 5.43
CA PHE A 185 -7.30 -8.41 6.69
C PHE A 185 -8.70 -7.87 6.47
N GLY A 186 -9.65 -8.36 7.27
CA GLY A 186 -10.97 -7.77 7.49
C GLY A 186 -11.05 -7.10 8.86
N LEU A 187 -12.08 -6.29 9.07
CA LEU A 187 -12.39 -5.75 10.39
C LEU A 187 -12.90 -6.85 11.31
N SER A 188 -12.44 -6.86 12.58
CA SER A 188 -12.88 -7.79 13.64
C SER A 188 -14.18 -7.33 14.28
#